data_41d30907c996710e87507f57c37dbaa5
#
_entry.id   41d30907c996710e87507f57c37dbaa5
#
_cell.length_a   1.000
_cell.length_b   1.000
_cell.length_c   1.000
_cell.angle_alpha   90.00
_cell.angle_beta   90.00
_cell.angle_gamma   90.00
#
_symmetry.space_group_name_H-M   'P 1'
#
loop_
_entity.id
_entity.type
_entity.pdbx_description
1 polymer ?
#
loop_
_entity_poly.entity_id
_entity_poly.type
_entity_poly.pdbx_seq_one_letter_code
_entity_poly.pdbx_strand_id
1 'polypeptide(L)'
;MAAANPLATEAGAEILRAGGSAVDAAIAVQMVLTLVEPQSSGIGGGAFLLHHDGRKLQAFDGRETAPAAVDETLFLTARGEPLPFPTAVVSGRSVGVPGAVMMLALAHRQHGKLPWTQLFDPAIRLAEQGFAISPRLHTLLAADAALKADPVAAAYFYRANSQPHPVGHVLRNPELAQVLRNIAAIGPIALHEGPVARAIVNKVRNHPTLPGALSLDDLKAYQPREREALCFDHTAAARALRVCGFPPPSSGAIAIGQTMGLLARTPQALAPLVNGLPSADWLHSYNEASRLAMADRAQYVADPDFVAAPAGRWSSLLEARYLDDRSRLIGPARMPTANAGEPAAERSSWAPMPDQPEHGTSHISIVDAFGNALAMTSTIESAFGSRLMVTTDPTRPGGFMLNNQLTDFSFTPRDAQGRPVANRVEPGKRPRSSMSPTLVFDKATGELLMSTGSPGGAFIIHYTAKVLHGVLQWSLSPQAAADLPNFGTLGGPLLLEQGRFPLATVQALQQ
;
A
#
# COMPACT_ATOMS: atom_id res chain seq x y z
N MET A 1 12.71 -9.53 12.10
CA MET A 1 11.74 -9.28 11.02
C MET A 1 10.33 -9.19 11.55
N ALA A 2 9.42 -8.51 10.84
CA ALA A 2 8.01 -8.38 11.19
C ALA A 2 7.14 -8.50 9.92
N ALA A 3 5.99 -9.18 10.05
CA ALA A 3 4.98 -9.29 9.00
C ALA A 3 3.57 -9.33 9.61
N ALA A 4 2.54 -9.21 8.77
CA ALA A 4 1.15 -9.08 9.21
C ALA A 4 0.55 -10.36 9.85
N ASN A 5 1.21 -11.51 9.73
CA ASN A 5 0.70 -12.79 10.24
C ASN A 5 1.84 -13.64 10.79
N PRO A 6 1.67 -14.32 11.96
CA PRO A 6 2.70 -15.16 12.55
C PRO A 6 3.21 -16.29 11.64
N LEU A 7 2.33 -16.93 10.86
CA LEU A 7 2.72 -17.98 9.92
C LEU A 7 3.61 -17.45 8.79
N ALA A 8 3.32 -16.24 8.32
CA ALA A 8 4.16 -15.57 7.33
C ALA A 8 5.52 -15.15 7.94
N THR A 9 5.52 -14.67 9.19
CA THR A 9 6.76 -14.35 9.91
C THR A 9 7.63 -15.60 10.09
N GLU A 10 7.06 -16.74 10.46
CA GLU A 10 7.81 -17.99 10.60
C GLU A 10 8.39 -18.49 9.28
N ALA A 11 7.61 -18.40 8.19
CA ALA A 11 8.12 -18.74 6.84
C ALA A 11 9.36 -17.92 6.46
N GLY A 12 9.32 -16.60 6.68
CA GLY A 12 10.49 -15.76 6.42
C GLY A 12 11.65 -16.07 7.36
N ALA A 13 11.39 -16.38 8.64
CA ALA A 13 12.41 -16.78 9.58
C ALA A 13 13.06 -18.13 9.18
N GLU A 14 12.29 -19.09 8.65
CA GLU A 14 12.81 -20.34 8.09
C GLU A 14 13.81 -20.05 6.96
N ILE A 15 13.46 -19.16 6.03
CA ILE A 15 14.35 -18.78 4.91
C ILE A 15 15.62 -18.07 5.40
N LEU A 16 15.50 -17.16 6.39
CA LEU A 16 16.67 -16.48 6.96
C LEU A 16 17.60 -17.47 7.67
N ARG A 17 17.07 -18.45 8.44
CA ARG A 17 17.86 -19.51 9.10
C ARG A 17 18.55 -20.43 8.07
N ALA A 18 17.95 -20.61 6.90
CA ALA A 18 18.57 -21.36 5.79
C ALA A 18 19.69 -20.58 5.07
N GLY A 19 20.01 -19.35 5.50
CA GLY A 19 21.03 -18.50 4.91
C GLY A 19 20.51 -17.59 3.79
N GLY A 20 19.20 -17.44 3.66
CA GLY A 20 18.57 -16.54 2.70
C GLY A 20 18.77 -15.06 3.02
N SER A 21 18.67 -14.23 1.99
CA SER A 21 18.68 -12.77 2.11
C SER A 21 17.32 -12.21 2.58
N ALA A 22 17.29 -10.91 2.88
CA ALA A 22 16.05 -10.21 3.20
C ALA A 22 15.02 -10.30 2.05
N VAL A 23 15.48 -10.30 0.79
CA VAL A 23 14.62 -10.48 -0.40
C VAL A 23 14.06 -11.90 -0.47
N ASP A 24 14.89 -12.93 -0.22
CA ASP A 24 14.42 -14.32 -0.19
C ASP A 24 13.32 -14.51 0.86
N ALA A 25 13.55 -13.98 2.06
CA ALA A 25 12.58 -14.04 3.14
C ALA A 25 11.28 -13.29 2.78
N ALA A 26 11.37 -12.11 2.15
CA ALA A 26 10.19 -11.34 1.74
C ALA A 26 9.32 -12.09 0.72
N ILE A 27 9.94 -12.88 -0.17
CA ILE A 27 9.22 -13.72 -1.14
C ILE A 27 8.42 -14.80 -0.39
N ALA A 28 9.06 -15.54 0.52
CA ALA A 28 8.36 -16.57 1.27
C ALA A 28 7.22 -15.99 2.13
N VAL A 29 7.46 -14.85 2.79
CA VAL A 29 6.43 -14.12 3.54
C VAL A 29 5.26 -13.75 2.64
N GLN A 30 5.51 -13.16 1.46
CA GLN A 30 4.45 -12.75 0.54
C GLN A 30 3.63 -13.93 0.02
N MET A 31 4.27 -15.05 -0.29
CA MET A 31 3.57 -16.26 -0.74
C MET A 31 2.66 -16.81 0.37
N VAL A 32 3.13 -16.82 1.63
CA VAL A 32 2.29 -17.22 2.78
C VAL A 32 1.17 -16.21 3.04
N LEU A 33 1.42 -14.90 2.95
CA LEU A 33 0.38 -13.87 3.12
C LEU A 33 -0.75 -14.02 2.10
N THR A 34 -0.45 -14.43 0.86
CA THR A 34 -1.48 -14.74 -0.16
C THR A 34 -2.49 -15.78 0.35
N LEU A 35 -2.04 -16.70 1.20
CA LEU A 35 -2.86 -17.78 1.75
C LEU A 35 -3.57 -17.37 3.03
N VAL A 36 -2.84 -16.78 4.01
CA VAL A 36 -3.33 -16.57 5.38
C VAL A 36 -3.94 -15.19 5.63
N GLU A 37 -3.64 -14.22 4.76
CA GLU A 37 -4.20 -12.85 4.75
C GLU A 37 -4.79 -12.51 3.36
N PRO A 38 -5.64 -13.40 2.76
CA PRO A 38 -6.14 -13.23 1.40
C PRO A 38 -7.01 -11.98 1.22
N GLN A 39 -7.45 -11.39 2.31
CA GLN A 39 -8.20 -10.14 2.32
C GLN A 39 -7.31 -8.90 2.20
N SER A 40 -5.98 -9.02 2.33
CA SER A 40 -5.09 -7.85 2.44
C SER A 40 -4.10 -7.74 1.29
N SER A 41 -3.53 -8.85 0.84
CA SER A 41 -2.48 -8.88 -0.18
C SER A 41 -2.38 -10.26 -0.84
N GLY A 42 -1.69 -10.35 -1.98
CA GLY A 42 -1.49 -11.63 -2.64
C GLY A 42 -0.84 -11.52 -4.02
N ILE A 43 -0.65 -12.69 -4.65
CA ILE A 43 -0.05 -12.79 -5.99
C ILE A 43 -0.89 -12.13 -7.08
N GLY A 44 -2.20 -11.91 -6.84
CA GLY A 44 -3.09 -11.20 -7.75
C GLY A 44 -3.08 -9.68 -7.57
N GLY A 45 -2.12 -9.13 -6.83
CA GLY A 45 -1.99 -7.70 -6.51
C GLY A 45 -0.64 -7.10 -6.87
N GLY A 46 -0.32 -5.97 -6.20
CA GLY A 46 0.92 -5.24 -6.38
C GLY A 46 1.65 -4.96 -5.08
N ALA A 47 2.87 -4.41 -5.21
CA ALA A 47 3.70 -4.09 -4.06
C ALA A 47 4.73 -3.01 -4.39
N PHE A 48 5.21 -2.34 -3.33
CA PHE A 48 6.42 -1.52 -3.34
C PHE A 48 7.44 -2.07 -2.35
N LEU A 49 8.69 -2.16 -2.78
CA LEU A 49 9.77 -2.70 -1.98
C LEU A 49 10.96 -1.74 -1.99
N LEU A 50 11.43 -1.36 -0.81
CA LEU A 50 12.73 -0.72 -0.60
C LEU A 50 13.72 -1.78 -0.12
N HIS A 51 14.90 -1.80 -0.72
CA HIS A 51 16.01 -2.66 -0.33
C HIS A 51 17.30 -1.86 -0.16
N HIS A 52 17.99 -2.07 0.95
CA HIS A 52 19.31 -1.50 1.23
C HIS A 52 20.30 -2.63 1.50
N ASP A 53 21.39 -2.68 0.75
CA ASP A 53 22.43 -3.73 0.82
C ASP A 53 23.65 -3.32 1.66
N GLY A 54 23.51 -2.28 2.49
CA GLY A 54 24.61 -1.68 3.23
C GLY A 54 25.32 -0.56 2.48
N ARG A 55 25.04 -0.39 1.18
CA ARG A 55 25.68 0.62 0.30
C ARG A 55 24.66 1.36 -0.57
N LYS A 56 23.80 0.63 -1.25
CA LYS A 56 22.83 1.15 -2.21
C LYS A 56 21.42 0.95 -1.69
N LEU A 57 20.62 1.99 -1.79
CA LEU A 57 19.17 1.95 -1.58
C LEU A 57 18.48 1.86 -2.93
N GLN A 58 17.61 0.86 -3.11
CA GLN A 58 16.86 0.62 -4.34
C GLN A 58 15.37 0.55 -4.02
N ALA A 59 14.56 1.00 -4.97
CA ALA A 59 13.10 0.93 -4.89
C ALA A 59 12.56 0.09 -6.06
N PHE A 60 11.83 -0.98 -5.77
CA PHE A 60 11.24 -1.88 -6.77
C PHE A 60 9.74 -1.67 -6.80
N ASP A 61 9.22 -1.28 -7.98
CA ASP A 61 7.83 -0.96 -8.26
C ASP A 61 7.14 -2.15 -8.93
N GLY A 62 6.28 -2.80 -8.18
CA GLY A 62 5.37 -3.85 -8.65
C GLY A 62 3.91 -3.40 -8.64
N ARG A 63 3.65 -2.10 -8.79
CA ARG A 63 2.29 -1.56 -8.87
C ARG A 63 1.58 -2.08 -10.10
N GLU A 64 0.31 -2.32 -9.99
CA GLU A 64 -0.57 -2.73 -11.08
C GLU A 64 -0.63 -1.65 -12.17
N THR A 65 -0.81 -2.07 -13.41
CA THR A 65 -1.05 -1.17 -14.54
C THR A 65 -2.48 -1.30 -15.06
N ALA A 66 -3.01 -0.20 -15.56
CA ALA A 66 -4.28 -0.22 -16.28
C ALA A 66 -4.12 -1.01 -17.60
N PRO A 67 -5.12 -1.81 -18.02
CA PRO A 67 -5.11 -2.46 -19.33
C PRO A 67 -4.99 -1.47 -20.50
N ALA A 68 -4.44 -1.90 -21.61
CA ALA A 68 -4.25 -1.07 -22.81
C ALA A 68 -5.57 -0.59 -23.44
N ALA A 69 -6.66 -1.32 -23.21
CA ALA A 69 -7.97 -1.04 -23.82
C ALA A 69 -8.88 -0.13 -22.96
N VAL A 70 -8.37 0.48 -21.88
CA VAL A 70 -9.15 1.40 -21.03
C VAL A 70 -8.69 2.85 -21.22
N ASP A 71 -9.56 3.79 -20.87
CA ASP A 71 -9.30 5.22 -20.90
C ASP A 71 -9.86 5.92 -19.64
N GLU A 72 -9.83 7.26 -19.63
CA GLU A 72 -10.27 8.07 -18.50
C GLU A 72 -11.76 7.89 -18.14
N THR A 73 -12.57 7.22 -18.96
CA THR A 73 -14.00 6.97 -18.74
C THR A 73 -14.28 5.64 -18.03
N LEU A 74 -13.26 4.84 -17.70
CA LEU A 74 -13.38 3.49 -17.13
C LEU A 74 -14.40 3.39 -15.99
N PHE A 75 -14.43 4.38 -15.10
CA PHE A 75 -15.31 4.42 -13.94
C PHE A 75 -16.48 5.40 -14.09
N LEU A 76 -16.83 5.76 -15.33
CA LEU A 76 -18.02 6.55 -15.60
C LEU A 76 -19.20 5.67 -16.03
N THR A 77 -20.40 6.12 -15.70
CA THR A 77 -21.65 5.60 -16.26
C THR A 77 -21.82 6.04 -17.69
N ALA A 78 -22.81 5.49 -18.42
CA ALA A 78 -23.17 5.95 -19.77
C ALA A 78 -23.60 7.42 -19.82
N ARG A 79 -23.93 8.04 -18.67
CA ARG A 79 -24.27 9.47 -18.55
C ARG A 79 -23.06 10.36 -18.24
N GLY A 80 -21.86 9.77 -18.14
CA GLY A 80 -20.64 10.50 -17.77
C GLY A 80 -20.50 10.79 -16.26
N GLU A 81 -21.33 10.18 -15.41
CA GLU A 81 -21.27 10.32 -13.97
C GLU A 81 -20.34 9.26 -13.35
N PRO A 82 -19.59 9.55 -12.28
CA PRO A 82 -18.80 8.54 -11.57
C PRO A 82 -19.67 7.39 -11.08
N LEU A 83 -19.17 6.15 -11.24
CA LEU A 83 -19.78 4.97 -10.63
C LEU A 83 -19.74 5.09 -9.10
N PRO A 84 -20.74 4.56 -8.38
CA PRO A 84 -20.64 4.38 -6.94
C PRO A 84 -19.40 3.52 -6.61
N PHE A 85 -18.58 3.97 -5.66
CA PHE A 85 -17.30 3.32 -5.33
C PHE A 85 -17.44 1.82 -5.01
N PRO A 86 -18.41 1.36 -4.20
CA PRO A 86 -18.58 -0.08 -3.93
C PRO A 86 -18.91 -0.89 -5.20
N THR A 87 -19.66 -0.29 -6.13
CA THR A 87 -19.99 -0.93 -7.42
C THR A 87 -18.77 -1.07 -8.31
N ALA A 88 -17.90 -0.06 -8.33
CA ALA A 88 -16.66 -0.09 -9.08
C ALA A 88 -15.68 -1.13 -8.50
N VAL A 89 -15.56 -1.22 -7.17
CA VAL A 89 -14.70 -2.20 -6.47
C VAL A 89 -15.07 -3.63 -6.86
N VAL A 90 -16.35 -3.99 -6.76
CA VAL A 90 -16.86 -5.33 -7.08
C VAL A 90 -17.13 -5.43 -8.58
N SER A 91 -16.06 -5.45 -9.37
CA SER A 91 -16.18 -5.47 -10.85
C SER A 91 -14.91 -6.01 -11.52
N GLY A 92 -15.04 -6.44 -12.77
CA GLY A 92 -13.89 -6.72 -13.62
C GLY A 92 -13.13 -5.44 -14.02
N ARG A 93 -13.80 -4.28 -14.03
CA ARG A 93 -13.19 -2.98 -14.39
C ARG A 93 -12.14 -2.52 -13.38
N SER A 94 -12.25 -2.97 -12.13
CA SER A 94 -11.33 -2.57 -11.06
C SER A 94 -9.99 -3.29 -11.10
N VAL A 95 -9.87 -4.40 -11.85
CA VAL A 95 -8.69 -5.26 -11.84
C VAL A 95 -7.58 -4.69 -12.71
N GLY A 96 -6.47 -4.34 -12.08
CA GLY A 96 -5.21 -4.00 -12.76
C GLY A 96 -4.35 -5.24 -13.02
N VAL A 97 -3.38 -5.10 -13.92
CA VAL A 97 -2.39 -6.15 -14.22
C VAL A 97 -1.56 -6.43 -12.97
N PRO A 98 -1.58 -7.64 -12.38
CA PRO A 98 -0.83 -7.95 -11.16
C PRO A 98 0.69 -7.80 -11.35
N GLY A 99 1.36 -7.16 -10.38
CA GLY A 99 2.79 -6.84 -10.50
C GLY A 99 3.68 -7.42 -9.41
N ALA A 100 3.11 -7.84 -8.27
CA ALA A 100 3.89 -8.21 -7.09
C ALA A 100 4.91 -9.33 -7.36
N VAL A 101 4.54 -10.40 -8.05
CA VAL A 101 5.43 -11.56 -8.31
C VAL A 101 6.55 -11.20 -9.29
N MET A 102 6.25 -10.40 -10.32
CA MET A 102 7.27 -9.91 -11.28
C MET A 102 8.29 -9.01 -10.60
N MET A 103 7.84 -8.12 -9.70
CA MET A 103 8.72 -7.25 -8.91
C MET A 103 9.61 -8.07 -7.97
N LEU A 104 9.05 -9.03 -7.25
CA LEU A 104 9.81 -9.92 -6.37
C LEU A 104 10.86 -10.71 -7.14
N ALA A 105 10.57 -11.18 -8.35
CA ALA A 105 11.53 -11.85 -9.20
C ALA A 105 12.63 -10.90 -9.70
N LEU A 106 12.30 -9.62 -9.97
CA LEU A 106 13.31 -8.61 -10.30
C LEU A 106 14.26 -8.38 -9.12
N ALA A 107 13.73 -8.21 -7.90
CA ALA A 107 14.53 -8.04 -6.69
C ALA A 107 15.38 -9.29 -6.40
N HIS A 108 14.82 -10.49 -6.55
CA HIS A 108 15.52 -11.76 -6.35
C HIS A 108 16.70 -11.95 -7.29
N ARG A 109 16.56 -11.59 -8.57
CA ARG A 109 17.69 -11.68 -9.53
C ARG A 109 18.90 -10.83 -9.12
N GLN A 110 18.66 -9.74 -8.37
CA GLN A 110 19.73 -8.83 -7.93
C GLN A 110 20.27 -9.18 -6.53
N HIS A 111 19.41 -9.66 -5.63
CA HIS A 111 19.69 -9.76 -4.19
C HIS A 111 19.36 -11.11 -3.56
N GLY A 112 18.79 -12.05 -4.32
CA GLY A 112 18.51 -13.41 -3.85
C GLY A 112 19.80 -14.19 -3.61
N LYS A 113 19.78 -15.06 -2.61
CA LYS A 113 20.88 -15.97 -2.25
C LYS A 113 20.48 -17.44 -2.36
N LEU A 114 19.22 -17.75 -2.05
CA LEU A 114 18.69 -19.10 -2.17
C LEU A 114 18.02 -19.30 -3.54
N PRO A 115 17.94 -20.56 -4.02
CA PRO A 115 17.20 -20.86 -5.24
C PRO A 115 15.76 -20.39 -5.17
N TRP A 116 15.28 -19.74 -6.22
CA TRP A 116 13.90 -19.23 -6.33
C TRP A 116 12.85 -20.27 -5.94
N THR A 117 13.02 -21.51 -6.39
CA THR A 117 12.08 -22.62 -6.12
C THR A 117 11.88 -22.88 -4.64
N GLN A 118 12.94 -22.81 -3.83
CA GLN A 118 12.92 -23.08 -2.39
C GLN A 118 12.05 -22.07 -1.62
N LEU A 119 11.91 -20.84 -2.13
CA LEU A 119 11.21 -19.75 -1.43
C LEU A 119 9.70 -19.95 -1.38
N PHE A 120 9.18 -20.88 -2.18
CA PHE A 120 7.74 -21.20 -2.24
C PHE A 120 7.34 -22.38 -1.33
N ASP A 121 8.30 -23.18 -0.88
CA ASP A 121 8.05 -24.40 -0.10
C ASP A 121 7.21 -24.16 1.17
N PRO A 122 7.45 -23.11 1.99
CA PRO A 122 6.63 -22.85 3.17
C PRO A 122 5.15 -22.61 2.83
N ALA A 123 4.88 -21.83 1.78
CA ALA A 123 3.52 -21.52 1.35
C ALA A 123 2.82 -22.74 0.72
N ILE A 124 3.54 -23.52 -0.08
CA ILE A 124 3.01 -24.75 -0.70
C ILE A 124 2.63 -25.76 0.38
N ARG A 125 3.53 -26.02 1.35
CA ARG A 125 3.22 -26.92 2.48
C ARG A 125 1.99 -26.47 3.25
N LEU A 126 1.91 -25.18 3.57
CA LEU A 126 0.80 -24.62 4.33
C LEU A 126 -0.51 -24.66 3.54
N ALA A 127 -0.48 -24.43 2.24
CA ALA A 127 -1.66 -24.54 1.37
C ALA A 127 -2.21 -25.96 1.29
N GLU A 128 -1.35 -26.98 1.31
CA GLU A 128 -1.73 -28.40 1.29
C GLU A 128 -2.18 -28.93 2.65
N GLN A 129 -1.41 -28.60 3.70
CA GLN A 129 -1.72 -29.08 5.06
C GLN A 129 -2.87 -28.31 5.69
N GLY A 130 -3.03 -27.04 5.28
CA GLY A 130 -4.05 -26.13 5.77
C GLY A 130 -3.55 -25.21 6.89
N PHE A 131 -4.28 -24.13 7.10
CA PHE A 131 -4.06 -23.15 8.17
C PHE A 131 -5.38 -22.87 8.90
N ALA A 132 -5.29 -22.49 10.17
CA ALA A 132 -6.45 -22.14 10.96
C ALA A 132 -6.98 -20.74 10.59
N ILE A 133 -8.27 -20.61 10.32
CA ILE A 133 -8.92 -19.31 10.08
C ILE A 133 -8.74 -18.44 11.32
N SER A 134 -8.15 -17.25 11.14
CA SER A 134 -7.95 -16.27 12.20
C SER A 134 -9.26 -15.55 12.57
N PRO A 135 -9.37 -14.97 13.78
CA PRO A 135 -10.51 -14.13 14.15
C PRO A 135 -10.73 -12.98 13.16
N ARG A 136 -9.63 -12.35 12.69
CA ARG A 136 -9.70 -11.26 11.70
C ARG A 136 -10.28 -11.73 10.36
N LEU A 137 -9.76 -12.83 9.80
CA LEU A 137 -10.27 -13.37 8.55
C LEU A 137 -11.76 -13.74 8.67
N HIS A 138 -12.15 -14.41 9.77
CA HIS A 138 -13.54 -14.75 10.03
C HIS A 138 -14.46 -13.52 10.07
N THR A 139 -14.06 -12.47 10.79
CA THR A 139 -14.83 -11.23 10.91
C THR A 139 -15.04 -10.56 9.56
N LEU A 140 -13.98 -10.49 8.74
CA LEU A 140 -14.07 -9.87 7.41
C LEU A 140 -14.89 -10.71 6.44
N LEU A 141 -14.78 -12.04 6.47
CA LEU A 141 -15.65 -12.94 5.70
C LEU A 141 -17.14 -12.80 6.09
N ALA A 142 -17.42 -12.63 7.38
CA ALA A 142 -18.80 -12.43 7.86
C ALA A 142 -19.40 -11.11 7.39
N ALA A 143 -18.58 -10.06 7.31
CA ALA A 143 -18.98 -8.72 6.92
C ALA A 143 -19.13 -8.54 5.39
N ASP A 144 -18.42 -9.35 4.56
CA ASP A 144 -18.41 -9.19 3.10
C ASP A 144 -19.53 -9.99 2.43
N ALA A 145 -20.62 -9.31 2.07
CA ALA A 145 -21.73 -9.93 1.37
C ALA A 145 -21.42 -10.16 -0.13
N ALA A 146 -20.57 -9.33 -0.73
CA ALA A 146 -20.27 -9.38 -2.16
C ALA A 146 -19.37 -10.58 -2.53
N LEU A 147 -18.47 -10.98 -1.64
CA LEU A 147 -17.57 -12.12 -1.85
C LEU A 147 -18.33 -13.44 -2.08
N LYS A 148 -19.51 -13.57 -1.48
CA LYS A 148 -20.38 -14.76 -1.65
C LYS A 148 -20.97 -14.90 -3.05
N ALA A 149 -20.98 -13.82 -3.83
CA ALA A 149 -21.47 -13.87 -5.22
C ALA A 149 -20.47 -14.53 -6.18
N ASP A 150 -19.19 -14.59 -5.81
CA ASP A 150 -18.20 -15.34 -6.57
C ASP A 150 -18.26 -16.82 -6.20
N PRO A 151 -18.59 -17.74 -7.13
CA PRO A 151 -18.82 -19.14 -6.80
C PRO A 151 -17.57 -19.85 -6.29
N VAL A 152 -16.36 -19.45 -6.73
CA VAL A 152 -15.09 -20.04 -6.27
C VAL A 152 -14.81 -19.60 -4.83
N ALA A 153 -14.94 -18.32 -4.53
CA ALA A 153 -14.77 -17.79 -3.18
C ALA A 153 -15.85 -18.32 -2.22
N ALA A 154 -17.10 -18.41 -2.68
CA ALA A 154 -18.20 -18.97 -1.89
C ALA A 154 -17.94 -20.42 -1.48
N ALA A 155 -17.51 -21.27 -2.43
CA ALA A 155 -17.19 -22.68 -2.16
C ALA A 155 -15.97 -22.84 -1.22
N TYR A 156 -15.03 -21.90 -1.26
CA TYR A 156 -13.80 -21.97 -0.49
C TYR A 156 -13.93 -21.42 0.94
N PHE A 157 -14.54 -20.25 1.10
CA PHE A 157 -14.57 -19.54 2.38
C PHE A 157 -15.83 -19.80 3.22
N TYR A 158 -16.89 -20.30 2.61
CA TYR A 158 -18.18 -20.41 3.27
C TYR A 158 -18.70 -21.84 3.30
N ARG A 159 -19.53 -22.13 4.30
CA ARG A 159 -20.29 -23.39 4.43
C ARG A 159 -21.55 -23.36 3.55
N ALA A 160 -22.19 -24.48 3.35
CA ALA A 160 -23.42 -24.63 2.55
C ALA A 160 -24.56 -23.68 2.98
N ASN A 161 -24.59 -23.27 4.25
CA ASN A 161 -25.54 -22.29 4.80
C ASN A 161 -25.12 -20.83 4.59
N SER A 162 -24.13 -20.56 3.74
CA SER A 162 -23.56 -19.22 3.44
C SER A 162 -22.94 -18.51 4.64
N GLN A 163 -22.67 -19.20 5.74
CA GLN A 163 -21.90 -18.68 6.86
C GLN A 163 -20.40 -18.95 6.63
N PRO A 164 -19.49 -18.04 7.02
CA PRO A 164 -18.06 -18.32 6.93
C PRO A 164 -17.69 -19.54 7.78
N HIS A 165 -16.63 -20.22 7.39
CA HIS A 165 -16.04 -21.22 8.25
C HIS A 165 -15.64 -20.61 9.59
N PRO A 166 -15.80 -21.30 10.73
CA PRO A 166 -15.53 -20.73 12.05
C PRO A 166 -14.02 -20.46 12.28
N VAL A 167 -13.74 -19.60 13.23
CA VAL A 167 -12.36 -19.40 13.74
C VAL A 167 -11.77 -20.75 14.14
N GLY A 168 -10.53 -21.00 13.75
CA GLY A 168 -9.83 -22.26 14.00
C GLY A 168 -10.13 -23.39 12.99
N HIS A 169 -11.10 -23.23 12.09
CA HIS A 169 -11.28 -24.18 11.00
C HIS A 169 -10.02 -24.25 10.13
N VAL A 170 -9.57 -25.47 9.83
CA VAL A 170 -8.39 -25.70 9.00
C VAL A 170 -8.80 -25.62 7.53
N LEU A 171 -8.39 -24.53 6.88
CA LEU A 171 -8.67 -24.25 5.48
C LEU A 171 -7.49 -24.68 4.60
N ARG A 172 -7.71 -25.51 3.61
CA ARG A 172 -6.71 -25.99 2.64
C ARG A 172 -6.94 -25.35 1.29
N ASN A 173 -5.86 -25.03 0.57
CA ASN A 173 -5.92 -24.39 -0.74
C ASN A 173 -5.04 -25.13 -1.76
N PRO A 174 -5.41 -26.35 -2.17
CA PRO A 174 -4.62 -27.14 -3.11
C PRO A 174 -4.49 -26.49 -4.49
N GLU A 175 -5.44 -25.66 -4.89
CA GLU A 175 -5.34 -24.91 -6.15
C GLU A 175 -4.24 -23.85 -6.06
N LEU A 176 -4.17 -23.07 -4.99
CA LEU A 176 -3.07 -22.12 -4.79
C LEU A 176 -1.73 -22.84 -4.68
N ALA A 177 -1.66 -24.00 -4.01
CA ALA A 177 -0.44 -24.80 -3.96
C ALA A 177 0.07 -25.16 -5.36
N GLN A 178 -0.84 -25.53 -6.28
CA GLN A 178 -0.47 -25.84 -7.66
C GLN A 178 0.00 -24.58 -8.42
N VAL A 179 -0.68 -23.44 -8.25
CA VAL A 179 -0.25 -22.17 -8.86
C VAL A 179 1.13 -21.77 -8.36
N LEU A 180 1.40 -21.89 -7.04
CA LEU A 180 2.71 -21.59 -6.45
C LEU A 180 3.80 -22.54 -6.97
N ARG A 181 3.51 -23.84 -7.16
CA ARG A 181 4.47 -24.76 -7.80
C ARG A 181 4.81 -24.35 -9.23
N ASN A 182 3.82 -23.90 -9.99
CA ASN A 182 4.06 -23.42 -11.35
C ASN A 182 4.96 -22.18 -11.35
N ILE A 183 4.70 -21.23 -10.45
CA ILE A 183 5.53 -20.03 -10.28
C ILE A 183 6.96 -20.42 -9.83
N ALA A 184 7.08 -21.36 -8.89
CA ALA A 184 8.37 -21.84 -8.43
C ALA A 184 9.18 -22.51 -9.57
N ALA A 185 8.53 -23.30 -10.43
CA ALA A 185 9.18 -24.09 -11.46
C ALA A 185 9.63 -23.25 -12.68
N ILE A 186 8.78 -22.35 -13.18
CA ILE A 186 9.05 -21.59 -14.42
C ILE A 186 9.15 -20.08 -14.22
N GLY A 187 9.16 -19.62 -12.95
CA GLY A 187 9.28 -18.20 -12.61
C GLY A 187 7.95 -17.43 -12.69
N PRO A 188 8.01 -16.10 -12.55
CA PRO A 188 6.84 -15.24 -12.49
C PRO A 188 5.98 -15.28 -13.77
N ILE A 189 6.56 -15.72 -14.89
CA ILE A 189 5.87 -15.88 -16.18
C ILE A 189 4.65 -16.82 -16.06
N ALA A 190 4.66 -17.76 -15.11
CA ALA A 190 3.55 -18.67 -14.85
C ALA A 190 2.23 -17.94 -14.51
N LEU A 191 2.32 -16.73 -13.95
CA LEU A 191 1.14 -15.90 -13.63
C LEU A 191 0.71 -15.05 -14.84
N HIS A 192 1.64 -14.70 -15.72
CA HIS A 192 1.45 -13.75 -16.82
C HIS A 192 1.19 -14.41 -18.17
N GLU A 193 1.50 -15.70 -18.31
CA GLU A 193 1.27 -16.50 -19.53
C GLU A 193 0.65 -17.86 -19.16
N GLY A 194 0.15 -18.57 -20.16
CA GLY A 194 -0.37 -19.93 -19.99
C GLY A 194 -1.72 -20.04 -19.29
N PRO A 195 -1.97 -21.14 -18.55
CA PRO A 195 -3.30 -21.43 -17.97
C PRO A 195 -3.76 -20.41 -16.92
N VAL A 196 -2.85 -19.96 -16.03
CA VAL A 196 -3.19 -19.01 -14.97
C VAL A 196 -3.59 -17.65 -15.56
N ALA A 197 -2.81 -17.14 -16.53
CA ALA A 197 -3.13 -15.90 -17.24
C ALA A 197 -4.51 -15.98 -17.93
N ARG A 198 -4.79 -17.10 -18.60
CA ARG A 198 -6.11 -17.30 -19.22
C ARG A 198 -7.24 -17.31 -18.18
N ALA A 199 -7.04 -17.93 -17.03
CA ALA A 199 -8.03 -17.96 -15.95
C ALA A 199 -8.27 -16.55 -15.39
N ILE A 200 -7.21 -15.73 -15.19
CA ILE A 200 -7.33 -14.33 -14.78
C ILE A 200 -8.16 -13.54 -15.79
N VAL A 201 -7.78 -13.57 -17.08
CA VAL A 201 -8.48 -12.81 -18.13
C VAL A 201 -9.93 -13.24 -18.26
N ASN A 202 -10.21 -14.55 -18.23
CA ASN A 202 -11.58 -15.06 -18.30
C ASN A 202 -12.40 -14.59 -17.10
N LYS A 203 -11.85 -14.61 -15.89
CA LYS A 203 -12.53 -14.17 -14.67
C LYS A 203 -12.92 -12.70 -14.75
N VAL A 204 -11.99 -11.85 -15.21
CA VAL A 204 -12.18 -10.40 -15.35
C VAL A 204 -13.18 -10.05 -16.45
N ARG A 205 -13.04 -10.67 -17.63
CA ARG A 205 -13.87 -10.37 -18.80
C ARG A 205 -15.28 -10.91 -18.72
N ASN A 206 -15.49 -11.96 -17.95
CA ASN A 206 -16.80 -12.57 -17.76
C ASN A 206 -17.49 -12.13 -16.46
N HIS A 207 -17.08 -11.01 -15.86
CA HIS A 207 -17.80 -10.46 -14.72
C HIS A 207 -19.25 -10.14 -15.10
N PRO A 208 -20.27 -10.64 -14.35
CA PRO A 208 -21.65 -10.67 -14.80
C PRO A 208 -22.30 -9.31 -15.07
N THR A 209 -21.85 -8.26 -14.39
CA THR A 209 -22.46 -6.92 -14.48
C THR A 209 -21.53 -5.87 -15.08
N LEU A 210 -20.25 -5.88 -14.70
CA LEU A 210 -19.24 -4.90 -15.11
C LEU A 210 -17.94 -5.62 -15.54
N PRO A 211 -17.91 -6.22 -16.75
CA PRO A 211 -16.73 -6.87 -17.26
C PRO A 211 -15.56 -5.90 -17.40
N GLY A 212 -14.35 -6.37 -17.13
CA GLY A 212 -13.12 -5.64 -17.34
C GLY A 212 -12.53 -5.85 -18.72
N ALA A 213 -11.52 -5.05 -19.04
CA ALA A 213 -10.86 -5.06 -20.36
C ALA A 213 -9.50 -5.79 -20.38
N LEU A 214 -9.07 -6.36 -19.25
CA LEU A 214 -7.78 -7.04 -19.12
C LEU A 214 -7.59 -8.11 -20.20
N SER A 215 -6.42 -8.15 -20.84
CA SER A 215 -6.07 -9.07 -21.91
C SER A 215 -4.82 -9.89 -21.58
N LEU A 216 -4.58 -10.95 -22.36
CA LEU A 216 -3.34 -11.72 -22.25
C LEU A 216 -2.12 -10.89 -22.64
N ASP A 217 -2.29 -9.96 -23.58
CA ASP A 217 -1.21 -9.06 -24.00
C ASP A 217 -0.85 -8.07 -22.90
N ASP A 218 -1.81 -7.58 -22.12
CA ASP A 218 -1.55 -6.73 -20.94
C ASP A 218 -0.72 -7.48 -19.90
N LEU A 219 -1.09 -8.73 -19.60
CA LEU A 219 -0.34 -9.57 -18.67
C LEU A 219 1.09 -9.82 -19.17
N LYS A 220 1.24 -10.22 -20.44
CA LYS A 220 2.54 -10.50 -21.06
C LYS A 220 3.44 -9.27 -21.15
N ALA A 221 2.87 -8.10 -21.41
CA ALA A 221 3.62 -6.85 -21.55
C ALA A 221 4.04 -6.22 -20.22
N TYR A 222 3.51 -6.69 -19.08
CA TYR A 222 3.79 -6.10 -17.78
C TYR A 222 5.29 -6.18 -17.43
N GLN A 223 5.86 -5.04 -17.01
CA GLN A 223 7.23 -4.94 -16.52
C GLN A 223 7.26 -4.21 -15.17
N PRO A 224 7.86 -4.80 -14.12
CA PRO A 224 8.17 -4.09 -12.90
C PRO A 224 9.23 -3.01 -13.19
N ARG A 225 9.29 -1.97 -12.34
CA ARG A 225 10.25 -0.87 -12.49
C ARG A 225 11.22 -0.83 -11.32
N GLU A 226 12.46 -0.51 -11.57
CA GLU A 226 13.38 0.00 -10.55
C GLU A 226 13.29 1.53 -10.58
N ARG A 227 13.13 2.15 -9.41
CA ARG A 227 13.04 3.59 -9.23
C ARG A 227 14.08 4.08 -8.24
N GLU A 228 14.37 5.35 -8.26
CA GLU A 228 15.20 6.00 -7.24
C GLU A 228 14.35 6.28 -6.00
N ALA A 229 14.79 5.82 -4.81
CA ALA A 229 14.08 6.09 -3.56
C ALA A 229 14.05 7.59 -3.27
N LEU A 230 12.95 8.10 -2.74
CA LEU A 230 12.81 9.51 -2.38
C LEU A 230 13.17 9.69 -0.91
N CYS A 231 14.28 10.40 -0.66
CA CYS A 231 14.78 10.66 0.67
C CYS A 231 14.64 12.13 1.05
N PHE A 232 14.45 12.39 2.33
CA PHE A 232 14.49 13.72 2.93
C PHE A 232 15.26 13.71 4.25
N ASP A 233 15.83 14.85 4.59
CA ASP A 233 16.50 15.03 5.87
C ASP A 233 15.50 15.46 6.94
N HIS A 234 15.65 14.90 8.14
CA HIS A 234 14.82 15.22 9.31
C HIS A 234 15.68 15.29 10.57
N THR A 235 15.33 16.17 11.50
CA THR A 235 15.98 16.23 12.80
C THR A 235 14.96 15.86 13.87
N ALA A 236 15.27 14.88 14.69
CA ALA A 236 14.45 14.44 15.81
C ALA A 236 15.34 14.14 17.01
N ALA A 237 14.95 14.56 18.23
CA ALA A 237 15.71 14.38 19.47
C ALA A 237 17.20 14.76 19.33
N ALA A 238 17.47 15.90 18.67
CA ALA A 238 18.81 16.44 18.36
C ALA A 238 19.67 15.54 17.43
N ARG A 239 19.09 14.53 16.81
CA ARG A 239 19.77 13.63 15.87
C ARG A 239 19.41 13.99 14.42
N ALA A 240 20.42 14.13 13.57
CA ALA A 240 20.21 14.31 12.13
C ALA A 240 19.93 12.95 11.46
N LEU A 241 18.83 12.86 10.76
CA LEU A 241 18.32 11.62 10.15
C LEU A 241 18.12 11.79 8.65
N ARG A 242 18.23 10.69 7.91
CA ARG A 242 17.81 10.58 6.53
C ARG A 242 16.66 9.57 6.46
N VAL A 243 15.47 10.04 6.11
CA VAL A 243 14.28 9.22 5.95
C VAL A 243 14.05 8.97 4.46
N CYS A 244 13.99 7.72 4.06
CA CYS A 244 13.85 7.31 2.68
C CYS A 244 12.59 6.48 2.50
N GLY A 245 11.72 6.91 1.59
CA GLY A 245 10.48 6.22 1.26
C GLY A 245 10.35 5.92 -0.22
N PHE A 246 9.24 5.32 -0.60
CA PHE A 246 8.98 4.99 -1.99
C PHE A 246 8.56 6.24 -2.78
N PRO A 247 9.12 6.48 -4.00
CA PRO A 247 8.76 7.62 -4.84
C PRO A 247 7.38 7.42 -5.49
N PRO A 248 6.83 8.41 -6.21
CA PRO A 248 5.65 8.19 -7.06
C PRO A 248 5.82 6.97 -8.00
N PRO A 249 4.74 6.19 -8.19
CA PRO A 249 3.35 6.51 -7.93
C PRO A 249 2.92 6.40 -6.46
N SER A 250 3.81 6.06 -5.51
CA SER A 250 3.51 6.22 -4.09
C SER A 250 3.50 7.71 -3.71
N SER A 251 2.54 8.09 -2.89
CA SER A 251 2.48 9.41 -2.26
C SER A 251 3.13 9.44 -0.88
N GLY A 252 3.54 8.27 -0.36
CA GLY A 252 3.96 8.10 1.02
C GLY A 252 5.14 8.96 1.42
N ALA A 253 6.26 8.86 0.70
CA ALA A 253 7.47 9.62 1.02
C ALA A 253 7.23 11.14 1.01
N ILE A 254 6.46 11.64 0.03
CA ILE A 254 6.12 13.06 -0.11
C ILE A 254 5.22 13.48 1.06
N ALA A 255 4.10 12.80 1.28
CA ALA A 255 3.14 13.22 2.29
C ALA A 255 3.69 13.09 3.72
N ILE A 256 4.44 12.03 4.02
CA ILE A 256 5.12 11.86 5.32
C ILE A 256 6.19 12.97 5.50
N GLY A 257 7.04 13.17 4.49
CA GLY A 257 8.10 14.17 4.53
C GLY A 257 7.56 15.59 4.70
N GLN A 258 6.47 15.93 3.99
CA GLN A 258 5.79 17.21 4.17
C GLN A 258 5.17 17.34 5.56
N THR A 259 4.40 16.34 6.01
CA THR A 259 3.75 16.38 7.34
C THR A 259 4.80 16.55 8.44
N MET A 260 5.87 15.76 8.44
CA MET A 260 6.95 15.86 9.42
C MET A 260 7.73 17.17 9.29
N GLY A 261 8.03 17.59 8.06
CA GLY A 261 8.76 18.81 7.79
C GLY A 261 7.97 20.08 8.15
N LEU A 262 6.67 20.13 7.91
CA LEU A 262 5.79 21.21 8.30
C LEU A 262 5.60 21.26 9.82
N LEU A 263 5.33 20.11 10.45
CA LEU A 263 5.21 20.00 11.90
C LEU A 263 6.49 20.48 12.61
N ALA A 264 7.67 20.12 12.07
CA ALA A 264 8.97 20.55 12.61
C ALA A 264 9.17 22.09 12.62
N ARG A 265 8.33 22.84 11.91
CA ARG A 265 8.34 24.32 11.82
C ARG A 265 7.28 24.97 12.71
N THR A 266 6.52 24.19 13.44
CA THR A 266 5.51 24.69 14.38
C THR A 266 6.07 24.79 15.79
N PRO A 267 5.47 25.61 16.68
CA PRO A 267 5.84 25.65 18.09
C PRO A 267 5.70 24.30 18.80
N GLN A 268 4.87 23.39 18.26
CA GLN A 268 4.58 22.08 18.84
C GLN A 268 5.57 20.98 18.41
N ALA A 269 6.56 21.30 17.58
CA ALA A 269 7.50 20.32 17.01
C ALA A 269 8.16 19.39 18.05
N LEU A 270 8.51 19.95 19.21
CA LEU A 270 9.20 19.25 20.29
C LEU A 270 8.28 18.93 21.50
N ALA A 271 6.97 19.12 21.36
CA ALA A 271 6.04 18.87 22.46
C ALA A 271 6.09 17.40 22.93
N PRO A 272 6.27 17.17 24.25
CA PRO A 272 6.29 15.84 24.81
C PRO A 272 4.88 15.23 24.83
N LEU A 273 4.82 13.92 25.04
CA LEU A 273 3.54 13.26 25.37
C LEU A 273 3.04 13.73 26.72
N VAL A 274 1.73 13.95 26.83
CA VAL A 274 1.01 14.25 28.07
C VAL A 274 0.23 13.01 28.48
N ASN A 275 0.56 12.42 29.61
CA ASN A 275 -0.01 11.13 30.06
C ASN A 275 0.10 10.02 29.00
N GLY A 276 1.20 9.98 28.27
CA GLY A 276 1.47 8.98 27.22
C GLY A 276 0.76 9.23 25.89
N LEU A 277 0.09 10.37 25.71
CA LEU A 277 -0.64 10.71 24.49
C LEU A 277 -0.21 12.08 23.92
N PRO A 278 -0.35 12.31 22.60
CA PRO A 278 -0.17 13.63 22.01
C PRO A 278 -1.19 14.63 22.59
N SER A 279 -0.76 15.88 22.85
CA SER A 279 -1.64 16.94 23.30
C SER A 279 -2.58 17.43 22.19
N ALA A 280 -3.67 18.12 22.55
CA ALA A 280 -4.58 18.72 21.58
C ALA A 280 -3.86 19.70 20.63
N ASP A 281 -2.96 20.54 21.14
CA ASP A 281 -2.20 21.50 20.34
C ASP A 281 -1.26 20.82 19.35
N TRP A 282 -0.62 19.73 19.77
CA TRP A 282 0.22 18.92 18.89
C TRP A 282 -0.63 18.28 17.78
N LEU A 283 -1.77 17.68 18.14
CA LEU A 283 -2.70 17.06 17.20
C LEU A 283 -3.28 18.08 16.22
N HIS A 284 -3.58 19.30 16.67
CA HIS A 284 -3.96 20.40 15.79
C HIS A 284 -2.87 20.73 14.77
N SER A 285 -1.64 20.95 15.23
CA SER A 285 -0.51 21.28 14.37
C SER A 285 -0.19 20.15 13.38
N TYR A 286 -0.27 18.90 13.83
CA TYR A 286 -0.12 17.71 12.98
C TYR A 286 -1.22 17.66 11.91
N ASN A 287 -2.47 17.94 12.29
CA ASN A 287 -3.61 17.95 11.37
C ASN A 287 -3.45 19.00 10.28
N GLU A 288 -3.10 20.23 10.66
CA GLU A 288 -2.93 21.33 9.71
C GLU A 288 -1.75 21.05 8.74
N ALA A 289 -0.63 20.52 9.25
CA ALA A 289 0.49 20.08 8.44
C ALA A 289 0.07 18.96 7.46
N SER A 290 -0.68 17.99 7.94
CA SER A 290 -1.17 16.88 7.13
C SER A 290 -2.17 17.33 6.06
N ARG A 291 -3.06 18.28 6.37
CA ARG A 291 -4.02 18.82 5.39
C ARG A 291 -3.31 19.48 4.22
N LEU A 292 -2.23 20.24 4.48
CA LEU A 292 -1.40 20.82 3.43
C LEU A 292 -0.70 19.75 2.59
N ALA A 293 -0.17 18.72 3.22
CA ALA A 293 0.46 17.59 2.54
C ALA A 293 -0.54 16.81 1.66
N MET A 294 -1.77 16.59 2.15
CA MET A 294 -2.81 15.91 1.39
C MET A 294 -3.32 16.75 0.21
N ALA A 295 -3.34 18.09 0.32
CA ALA A 295 -3.66 18.98 -0.79
C ALA A 295 -2.63 18.87 -1.92
N ASP A 296 -1.32 18.88 -1.57
CA ASP A 296 -0.25 18.68 -2.55
C ASP A 296 -0.31 17.26 -3.18
N ARG A 297 -0.58 16.24 -2.37
CA ARG A 297 -0.80 14.86 -2.84
C ARG A 297 -1.90 14.80 -3.88
N ALA A 298 -3.04 15.42 -3.61
CA ALA A 298 -4.18 15.43 -4.50
C ALA A 298 -3.89 16.12 -5.84
N GLN A 299 -3.07 17.17 -5.81
CA GLN A 299 -2.75 17.99 -6.97
C GLN A 299 -1.70 17.38 -7.88
N TYR A 300 -0.64 16.78 -7.30
CA TYR A 300 0.60 16.48 -8.03
C TYR A 300 0.89 15.01 -8.18
N VAL A 301 0.56 14.15 -7.19
CA VAL A 301 1.10 12.80 -7.16
C VAL A 301 0.31 11.85 -8.06
N ALA A 302 1.04 11.28 -9.03
CA ALA A 302 0.57 10.27 -9.97
C ALA A 302 1.74 9.44 -10.49
N ASP A 303 1.51 8.57 -11.46
CA ASP A 303 2.56 7.78 -12.12
C ASP A 303 3.60 8.71 -12.80
N PRO A 304 4.88 8.65 -12.40
CA PRO A 304 5.93 9.52 -12.94
C PRO A 304 6.29 9.20 -14.40
N ASP A 305 5.87 8.03 -14.91
CA ASP A 305 6.07 7.67 -16.30
C ASP A 305 5.06 8.42 -17.22
N PHE A 306 4.00 9.04 -16.64
CA PHE A 306 2.92 9.76 -17.33
C PHE A 306 2.79 11.22 -16.93
N VAL A 307 3.22 11.57 -15.72
CA VAL A 307 3.04 12.90 -15.14
C VAL A 307 4.38 13.44 -14.66
N ALA A 308 4.81 14.54 -15.25
CA ALA A 308 6.05 15.21 -14.84
C ALA A 308 5.96 15.71 -13.40
N ALA A 309 7.08 15.60 -12.69
CA ALA A 309 7.20 16.13 -11.35
C ALA A 309 7.11 17.67 -11.32
N PRO A 310 6.49 18.27 -10.30
CA PRO A 310 6.48 19.71 -10.15
C PRO A 310 7.91 20.25 -10.02
N ALA A 311 8.21 21.39 -10.66
CA ALA A 311 9.55 21.97 -10.76
C ALA A 311 10.62 20.97 -11.28
N GLY A 312 10.23 19.97 -12.07
CA GLY A 312 11.12 18.99 -12.69
C GLY A 312 11.63 17.88 -11.76
N ARG A 313 11.29 17.88 -10.47
CA ARG A 313 11.69 16.86 -9.48
C ARG A 313 10.72 16.73 -8.32
N TRP A 314 10.43 15.49 -7.90
CA TRP A 314 9.53 15.21 -6.78
C TRP A 314 10.01 15.77 -5.44
N SER A 315 11.34 15.88 -5.25
CA SER A 315 11.92 16.49 -4.05
C SER A 315 11.62 17.98 -3.90
N SER A 316 11.14 18.68 -4.94
CA SER A 316 10.73 20.08 -4.86
C SER A 316 9.64 20.33 -3.81
N LEU A 317 8.76 19.33 -3.60
CA LEU A 317 7.72 19.35 -2.58
C LEU A 317 8.27 19.19 -1.14
N LEU A 318 9.54 18.83 -0.98
CA LEU A 318 10.23 18.60 0.30
C LEU A 318 11.34 19.61 0.58
N GLU A 319 11.54 20.58 -0.31
CA GLU A 319 12.58 21.61 -0.14
C GLU A 319 12.28 22.53 1.03
N ALA A 320 13.34 22.90 1.75
CA ALA A 320 13.23 23.72 2.95
C ALA A 320 12.44 25.01 2.69
N ARG A 321 12.76 25.75 1.61
CA ARG A 321 12.05 26.99 1.24
C ARG A 321 10.55 26.74 1.02
N TYR A 322 10.20 25.69 0.30
CA TYR A 322 8.80 25.35 0.06
C TYR A 322 8.06 25.04 1.36
N LEU A 323 8.67 24.23 2.22
CA LEU A 323 8.11 23.90 3.53
C LEU A 323 8.04 25.12 4.46
N ASP A 324 9.02 26.04 4.42
CA ASP A 324 9.00 27.30 5.18
C ASP A 324 7.82 28.18 4.77
N ASP A 325 7.57 28.32 3.46
CA ASP A 325 6.44 29.11 2.96
C ASP A 325 5.09 28.46 3.32
N ARG A 326 4.98 27.14 3.20
CA ARG A 326 3.76 26.39 3.53
C ARG A 326 3.46 26.39 5.04
N SER A 327 4.48 26.29 5.87
CA SER A 327 4.32 26.26 7.33
C SER A 327 3.70 27.54 7.92
N ARG A 328 3.89 28.69 7.26
CA ARG A 328 3.26 29.97 7.67
C ARG A 328 1.74 29.97 7.60
N LEU A 329 1.15 29.00 6.91
CA LEU A 329 -0.30 28.82 6.84
C LEU A 329 -0.86 28.11 8.08
N ILE A 330 0.00 27.49 8.90
CA ILE A 330 -0.39 26.78 10.12
C ILE A 330 -0.47 27.78 11.25
N GLY A 331 -1.69 28.07 11.70
CA GLY A 331 -1.97 28.98 12.80
C GLY A 331 -2.63 28.28 13.99
N PRO A 332 -3.02 29.04 15.03
CA PRO A 332 -3.72 28.51 16.20
C PRO A 332 -5.16 28.07 15.87
N ALA A 333 -5.76 28.62 14.83
CA ALA A 333 -7.09 28.22 14.36
C ALA A 333 -6.97 27.29 13.13
N ARG A 334 -7.98 26.45 12.98
CA ARG A 334 -8.10 25.58 11.79
C ARG A 334 -8.15 26.43 10.51
N MET A 335 -7.30 26.13 9.53
CA MET A 335 -7.40 26.79 8.22
C MET A 335 -8.73 26.38 7.52
N PRO A 336 -9.47 27.32 6.93
CA PRO A 336 -10.75 27.01 6.26
C PRO A 336 -10.56 25.98 5.15
N THR A 337 -9.58 26.17 4.28
CA THR A 337 -9.29 25.29 3.14
C THR A 337 -7.78 25.11 3.01
N ALA A 338 -7.35 23.86 2.91
CA ALA A 338 -5.97 23.52 2.57
C ALA A 338 -5.87 23.41 1.04
N ASN A 339 -5.17 24.36 0.42
CA ASN A 339 -4.90 24.32 -1.01
C ASN A 339 -3.49 23.78 -1.28
N ALA A 340 -3.28 23.20 -2.45
CA ALA A 340 -1.96 22.83 -2.91
C ALA A 340 -1.06 24.07 -3.05
N GLY A 341 0.23 23.92 -2.77
CA GLY A 341 1.20 24.97 -2.99
C GLY A 341 1.74 24.99 -4.43
N GLU A 342 2.61 25.92 -4.73
CA GLU A 342 3.20 26.12 -6.06
C GLU A 342 4.74 26.01 -5.97
N PRO A 343 5.32 24.78 -6.00
CA PRO A 343 6.76 24.60 -5.84
C PRO A 343 7.59 25.18 -6.99
N ALA A 344 6.98 25.36 -8.18
CA ALA A 344 7.62 25.90 -9.38
C ALA A 344 7.36 27.40 -9.63
N ALA A 345 6.67 28.10 -8.74
CA ALA A 345 6.15 29.45 -8.96
C ALA A 345 5.20 29.56 -10.19
N GLU A 346 4.82 28.45 -10.79
CA GLU A 346 3.84 28.35 -11.87
C GLU A 346 2.63 27.54 -11.40
N ARG A 347 1.44 27.97 -11.78
CA ARG A 347 0.22 27.22 -11.45
C ARG A 347 0.21 25.89 -12.18
N SER A 348 -0.12 24.85 -11.44
CA SER A 348 -0.32 23.53 -12.02
C SER A 348 -1.46 23.52 -13.03
N SER A 349 -1.25 22.86 -14.16
CA SER A 349 -2.30 22.59 -15.15
C SER A 349 -3.25 21.48 -14.73
N TRP A 350 -2.90 20.69 -13.68
CA TRP A 350 -3.69 19.61 -13.16
C TRP A 350 -4.80 20.11 -12.22
N ALA A 351 -5.94 19.42 -12.24
CA ALA A 351 -6.95 19.54 -11.21
C ALA A 351 -6.63 18.65 -10.00
N PRO A 352 -6.96 19.07 -8.76
CA PRO A 352 -6.82 18.19 -7.61
C PRO A 352 -7.77 16.99 -7.71
N MET A 353 -7.29 15.81 -7.37
CA MET A 353 -8.11 14.60 -7.28
C MET A 353 -9.09 14.72 -6.11
N PRO A 354 -10.40 14.50 -6.31
CA PRO A 354 -11.36 14.38 -5.22
C PRO A 354 -10.98 13.27 -4.23
N ASP A 355 -11.40 13.41 -2.97
CA ASP A 355 -11.21 12.36 -1.95
C ASP A 355 -11.90 11.07 -2.37
N GLN A 356 -11.21 9.96 -2.16
CA GLN A 356 -11.66 8.62 -2.54
C GLN A 356 -11.19 7.61 -1.49
N PRO A 357 -12.03 6.62 -1.12
CA PRO A 357 -11.65 5.58 -0.16
C PRO A 357 -10.48 4.74 -0.69
N GLU A 358 -9.56 4.38 0.20
CA GLU A 358 -8.49 3.41 -0.02
C GLU A 358 -8.46 2.46 1.19
N HIS A 359 -8.28 1.15 0.97
CA HIS A 359 -8.38 0.11 2.01
C HIS A 359 -7.31 -0.97 1.81
N GLY A 360 -7.24 -1.91 2.79
CA GLY A 360 -6.46 -3.14 2.70
C GLY A 360 -4.95 -2.94 2.55
N THR A 361 -4.14 -3.83 2.98
CA THR A 361 -2.69 -3.86 2.72
C THR A 361 -2.00 -4.79 3.75
N SER A 362 -0.80 -5.26 3.45
CA SER A 362 0.14 -5.88 4.38
C SER A 362 1.49 -5.19 4.30
N HIS A 363 2.21 -5.10 5.45
CA HIS A 363 3.57 -4.57 5.49
C HIS A 363 4.54 -5.62 6.02
N ILE A 364 5.77 -5.60 5.50
CA ILE A 364 6.87 -6.51 5.82
C ILE A 364 8.13 -5.69 6.06
N SER A 365 8.77 -5.87 7.22
CA SER A 365 10.08 -5.29 7.56
C SER A 365 11.05 -6.41 7.89
N ILE A 366 12.21 -6.44 7.23
CA ILE A 366 13.24 -7.47 7.41
C ILE A 366 14.61 -6.82 7.49
N VAL A 367 15.43 -7.31 8.42
CA VAL A 367 16.90 -7.14 8.41
C VAL A 367 17.49 -8.53 8.48
N ASP A 368 18.40 -8.86 7.56
CA ASP A 368 19.05 -10.17 7.49
C ASP A 368 20.40 -10.18 8.23
N ALA A 369 21.03 -11.36 8.29
CA ALA A 369 22.32 -11.56 8.93
C ALA A 369 23.50 -10.86 8.21
N PHE A 370 23.29 -10.40 6.99
CA PHE A 370 24.29 -9.69 6.19
C PHE A 370 24.20 -8.16 6.36
N GLY A 371 23.22 -7.69 7.15
CA GLY A 371 22.94 -6.26 7.34
C GLY A 371 22.05 -5.64 6.25
N ASN A 372 21.55 -6.43 5.29
CA ASN A 372 20.60 -5.94 4.32
C ASN A 372 19.26 -5.63 5.01
N ALA A 373 18.64 -4.52 4.61
CA ALA A 373 17.33 -4.11 5.12
C ALA A 373 16.31 -4.04 3.99
N LEU A 374 15.09 -4.44 4.32
CA LEU A 374 13.96 -4.41 3.42
C LEU A 374 12.73 -3.85 4.12
N ALA A 375 12.02 -2.95 3.44
CA ALA A 375 10.67 -2.53 3.77
C ALA A 375 9.78 -2.77 2.55
N MET A 376 8.75 -3.61 2.67
CA MET A 376 7.84 -3.92 1.57
C MET A 376 6.40 -3.75 2.01
N THR A 377 5.60 -3.08 1.20
CA THR A 377 4.16 -2.96 1.39
C THR A 377 3.45 -3.53 0.17
N SER A 378 2.53 -4.48 0.40
CA SER A 378 1.82 -5.25 -0.63
C SER A 378 0.32 -5.20 -0.42
N THR A 379 -0.45 -5.20 -1.50
CA THR A 379 -1.90 -5.00 -1.44
C THR A 379 -2.62 -5.66 -2.62
N ILE A 380 -3.91 -5.94 -2.42
CA ILE A 380 -4.91 -6.15 -3.46
C ILE A 380 -5.99 -5.04 -3.42
N GLU A 381 -5.76 -3.96 -2.71
CA GLU A 381 -6.52 -2.76 -2.39
C GLU A 381 -7.59 -3.02 -1.32
N SER A 382 -8.86 -3.22 -1.65
CA SER A 382 -9.94 -3.48 -0.68
C SER A 382 -9.83 -4.87 -0.05
N ALA A 383 -10.54 -5.09 1.06
CA ALA A 383 -10.66 -6.44 1.62
C ALA A 383 -11.18 -7.41 0.56
N PHE A 384 -10.42 -8.47 0.29
CA PHE A 384 -10.66 -9.44 -0.79
C PHE A 384 -10.61 -8.85 -2.22
N GLY A 385 -9.99 -7.70 -2.42
CA GLY A 385 -9.79 -7.07 -3.72
C GLY A 385 -11.10 -6.83 -4.48
N SER A 386 -11.15 -7.23 -5.74
CA SER A 386 -12.34 -7.18 -6.60
C SER A 386 -13.42 -8.20 -6.24
N ARG A 387 -13.23 -9.04 -5.23
CA ARG A 387 -14.01 -10.23 -4.85
C ARG A 387 -13.98 -11.34 -5.90
N LEU A 388 -13.10 -11.24 -6.88
CA LEU A 388 -12.91 -12.27 -7.90
C LEU A 388 -11.82 -13.23 -7.46
N MET A 389 -12.19 -14.50 -7.22
CA MET A 389 -11.24 -15.57 -6.92
C MET A 389 -10.93 -16.37 -8.18
N VAL A 390 -9.65 -16.51 -8.51
CA VAL A 390 -9.17 -17.24 -9.69
C VAL A 390 -8.87 -18.68 -9.34
N THR A 391 -9.34 -19.60 -10.15
CA THR A 391 -8.95 -21.01 -10.18
C THR A 391 -8.62 -21.42 -11.62
N THR A 392 -7.66 -22.31 -11.79
CA THR A 392 -7.35 -22.94 -13.09
C THR A 392 -8.03 -24.29 -13.25
N ASP A 393 -8.50 -24.87 -12.14
CA ASP A 393 -9.20 -26.13 -12.09
C ASP A 393 -10.35 -26.10 -11.08
N PRO A 394 -11.61 -25.99 -11.53
CA PRO A 394 -12.75 -25.90 -10.64
C PRO A 394 -13.01 -27.16 -9.79
N THR A 395 -12.32 -28.26 -10.08
CA THR A 395 -12.41 -29.50 -9.28
C THR A 395 -11.53 -29.44 -8.04
N ARG A 396 -10.54 -28.53 -8.00
CA ARG A 396 -9.69 -28.29 -6.84
C ARG A 396 -10.20 -27.09 -6.04
N PRO A 397 -10.42 -27.24 -4.73
CA PRO A 397 -10.85 -26.11 -3.91
C PRO A 397 -9.77 -25.04 -3.79
N GLY A 398 -10.21 -23.76 -3.76
CA GLY A 398 -9.36 -22.62 -3.53
C GLY A 398 -8.94 -21.86 -4.79
N GLY A 399 -7.83 -21.19 -4.71
CA GLY A 399 -7.31 -20.26 -5.71
C GLY A 399 -6.73 -19.01 -5.04
N PHE A 400 -6.72 -17.88 -5.73
CA PHE A 400 -6.21 -16.59 -5.21
C PHE A 400 -7.10 -15.42 -5.62
N MET A 401 -7.09 -14.37 -4.80
CA MET A 401 -7.90 -13.16 -5.03
C MET A 401 -7.22 -12.22 -6.03
N LEU A 402 -8.03 -11.56 -6.87
CA LEU A 402 -7.58 -10.46 -7.74
C LEU A 402 -7.78 -9.10 -7.05
N ASN A 403 -6.86 -8.20 -7.34
CA ASN A 403 -6.91 -6.81 -6.90
C ASN A 403 -8.12 -6.05 -7.47
N ASN A 404 -8.48 -4.94 -6.81
CA ASN A 404 -9.33 -3.90 -7.36
C ASN A 404 -8.56 -2.57 -7.52
N GLN A 405 -7.28 -2.65 -7.83
CA GLN A 405 -6.34 -1.55 -7.68
C GLN A 405 -6.61 -0.35 -8.58
N LEU A 406 -7.31 -0.55 -9.72
CA LEU A 406 -7.66 0.55 -10.60
C LEU A 406 -8.64 1.54 -9.95
N THR A 407 -9.32 1.15 -8.85
CA THR A 407 -10.14 2.10 -8.08
C THR A 407 -9.32 3.14 -7.31
N ASP A 408 -8.00 3.05 -7.31
CA ASP A 408 -7.12 4.12 -6.80
C ASP A 408 -6.92 5.26 -7.82
N PHE A 409 -7.32 5.10 -9.07
CA PHE A 409 -7.45 6.20 -10.01
C PHE A 409 -8.63 7.11 -9.67
N SER A 410 -8.56 8.37 -10.10
CA SER A 410 -9.69 9.28 -9.99
C SER A 410 -10.88 8.80 -10.83
N PHE A 411 -12.06 8.73 -10.23
CA PHE A 411 -13.31 8.48 -10.94
C PHE A 411 -13.83 9.74 -11.65
N THR A 412 -13.29 10.91 -11.26
CA THR A 412 -13.54 12.19 -11.91
C THR A 412 -12.28 12.59 -12.68
N PRO A 413 -12.18 12.29 -13.97
CA PRO A 413 -10.93 12.48 -14.73
C PRO A 413 -10.61 13.95 -14.99
N ARG A 414 -11.61 14.84 -14.93
CA ARG A 414 -11.51 16.29 -15.16
C ARG A 414 -12.37 17.04 -14.17
N ASP A 415 -11.94 18.26 -13.80
CA ASP A 415 -12.76 19.15 -12.99
C ASP A 415 -13.84 19.88 -13.82
N ALA A 416 -14.64 20.74 -13.16
CA ALA A 416 -15.69 21.51 -13.82
C ALA A 416 -15.17 22.51 -14.86
N GLN A 417 -13.87 22.85 -14.85
CA GLN A 417 -13.19 23.69 -15.83
C GLN A 417 -12.54 22.89 -16.96
N GLY A 418 -12.72 21.58 -16.98
CA GLY A 418 -12.14 20.66 -17.97
C GLY A 418 -10.65 20.36 -17.74
N ARG A 419 -10.04 20.82 -16.65
CA ARG A 419 -8.64 20.51 -16.32
C ARG A 419 -8.51 19.04 -15.94
N PRO A 420 -7.54 18.31 -16.52
CA PRO A 420 -7.37 16.90 -16.20
C PRO A 420 -6.84 16.69 -14.78
N VAL A 421 -7.26 15.60 -14.13
CA VAL A 421 -6.67 15.12 -12.89
C VAL A 421 -5.40 14.33 -13.20
N ALA A 422 -4.30 14.61 -12.49
CA ALA A 422 -3.02 13.93 -12.70
C ALA A 422 -3.15 12.40 -12.58
N ASN A 423 -3.92 11.92 -11.59
CA ASN A 423 -4.17 10.50 -11.33
C ASN A 423 -5.45 9.97 -12.02
N ARG A 424 -5.79 10.44 -13.23
CA ARG A 424 -6.85 9.84 -14.06
C ARG A 424 -6.37 8.54 -14.69
N VAL A 425 -7.31 7.69 -15.11
CA VAL A 425 -7.00 6.46 -15.85
C VAL A 425 -6.38 6.79 -17.22
N GLU A 426 -5.29 6.12 -17.55
CA GLU A 426 -4.69 6.08 -18.88
C GLU A 426 -4.16 4.67 -19.17
N PRO A 427 -4.14 4.20 -20.43
CA PRO A 427 -3.62 2.88 -20.80
C PRO A 427 -2.18 2.66 -20.28
N GLY A 428 -1.93 1.55 -19.59
CA GLY A 428 -0.61 1.21 -19.07
C GLY A 428 -0.16 1.98 -17.84
N LYS A 429 -0.91 2.98 -17.38
CA LYS A 429 -0.59 3.81 -16.21
C LYS A 429 -0.79 3.05 -14.90
N ARG A 430 0.03 3.38 -13.90
CA ARG A 430 -0.08 2.90 -12.52
C ARG A 430 -0.92 3.86 -11.69
N PRO A 431 -1.91 3.40 -10.93
CA PRO A 431 -2.66 4.28 -10.04
C PRO A 431 -1.78 4.76 -8.88
N ARG A 432 -2.05 5.98 -8.40
CA ARG A 432 -1.44 6.51 -7.18
C ARG A 432 -1.65 5.55 -6.02
N SER A 433 -0.70 5.52 -5.07
CA SER A 433 -0.75 4.68 -3.89
C SER A 433 -0.41 5.46 -2.62
N SER A 434 -0.96 5.02 -1.48
CA SER A 434 -0.57 5.48 -0.14
C SER A 434 0.39 4.52 0.56
N MET A 435 0.75 3.39 -0.04
CA MET A 435 1.74 2.46 0.52
C MET A 435 3.07 3.15 0.77
N SER A 436 3.57 3.10 2.01
CA SER A 436 4.70 3.90 2.48
C SER A 436 5.79 3.03 3.12
N PRO A 437 6.39 2.06 2.40
CA PRO A 437 7.58 1.40 2.94
C PRO A 437 8.66 2.45 3.16
N THR A 438 9.32 2.41 4.33
CA THR A 438 10.24 3.47 4.77
C THR A 438 11.47 2.87 5.47
N LEU A 439 12.64 3.38 5.13
CA LEU A 439 13.91 3.11 5.80
C LEU A 439 14.46 4.42 6.40
N VAL A 440 15.00 4.35 7.60
CA VAL A 440 15.60 5.51 8.30
C VAL A 440 17.06 5.24 8.58
N PHE A 441 17.89 6.22 8.29
CA PHE A 441 19.33 6.17 8.49
C PHE A 441 19.80 7.32 9.37
N ASP A 442 20.84 7.10 10.15
CA ASP A 442 21.63 8.16 10.73
C ASP A 442 22.34 8.93 9.60
N LYS A 443 22.15 10.25 9.55
CA LYS A 443 22.69 11.05 8.44
C LYS A 443 24.22 11.18 8.51
N ALA A 444 24.80 11.13 9.70
CA ALA A 444 26.25 11.32 9.88
C ALA A 444 27.02 10.04 9.58
N THR A 445 26.50 8.87 9.99
CA THR A 445 27.19 7.58 9.85
C THR A 445 26.71 6.77 8.65
N GLY A 446 25.51 7.03 8.12
CA GLY A 446 24.85 6.20 7.14
C GLY A 446 24.27 4.90 7.70
N GLU A 447 24.35 4.70 9.02
CA GLU A 447 23.82 3.49 9.68
C GLU A 447 22.30 3.39 9.56
N LEU A 448 21.81 2.20 9.22
CA LEU A 448 20.38 1.91 9.27
C LEU A 448 19.87 1.91 10.71
N LEU A 449 18.82 2.67 10.96
CA LEU A 449 18.18 2.77 12.28
C LEU A 449 16.83 2.07 12.33
N MET A 450 16.08 2.07 11.23
CA MET A 450 14.71 1.59 11.25
C MET A 450 14.24 1.16 9.85
N SER A 451 13.48 0.07 9.81
CA SER A 451 12.61 -0.33 8.70
C SER A 451 11.17 -0.31 9.20
N THR A 452 10.29 0.38 8.51
CA THR A 452 8.90 0.55 8.93
C THR A 452 7.95 0.76 7.76
N GLY A 453 6.67 0.62 8.03
CA GLY A 453 5.53 0.89 7.19
C GLY A 453 4.26 0.39 7.87
N SER A 454 3.13 0.49 7.20
CA SER A 454 1.84 0.12 7.80
C SER A 454 0.86 -0.36 6.72
N PRO A 455 -0.13 -1.22 7.05
CA PRO A 455 -1.40 -1.31 6.34
C PRO A 455 -2.30 -0.12 6.69
N GLY A 456 -3.42 0.08 5.95
CA GLY A 456 -4.45 1.05 6.35
C GLY A 456 -4.98 1.97 5.24
N GLY A 457 -4.82 1.61 3.96
CA GLY A 457 -5.28 2.44 2.85
C GLY A 457 -4.63 3.83 2.89
N ALA A 458 -5.39 4.90 2.69
CA ALA A 458 -4.89 6.28 2.73
C ALA A 458 -4.31 6.68 4.10
N PHE A 459 -4.74 6.03 5.19
CA PHE A 459 -4.20 6.24 6.55
C PHE A 459 -2.81 5.63 6.78
N ILE A 460 -2.28 4.82 5.86
CA ILE A 460 -0.90 4.31 5.92
C ILE A 460 0.09 5.45 6.15
N ILE A 461 -0.12 6.59 5.49
CA ILE A 461 0.71 7.80 5.62
C ILE A 461 0.79 8.24 7.08
N HIS A 462 -0.37 8.33 7.75
CA HIS A 462 -0.48 8.77 9.15
C HIS A 462 0.04 7.73 10.13
N TYR A 463 -0.26 6.44 9.90
CA TYR A 463 0.22 5.36 10.77
C TYR A 463 1.74 5.24 10.71
N THR A 464 2.33 5.38 9.52
CA THR A 464 3.78 5.39 9.36
C THR A 464 4.41 6.64 9.98
N ALA A 465 3.84 7.84 9.74
CA ALA A 465 4.31 9.08 10.35
C ALA A 465 4.22 9.06 11.88
N LYS A 466 3.12 8.50 12.45
CA LYS A 466 2.95 8.31 13.89
C LYS A 466 4.06 7.45 14.48
N VAL A 467 4.36 6.32 13.85
CA VAL A 467 5.42 5.41 14.32
C VAL A 467 6.80 6.05 14.19
N LEU A 468 7.08 6.73 13.07
CA LEU A 468 8.33 7.48 12.89
C LEU A 468 8.49 8.55 13.99
N HIS A 469 7.49 9.39 14.21
CA HIS A 469 7.56 10.44 15.23
C HIS A 469 7.67 9.83 16.65
N GLY A 470 6.90 8.77 16.94
CA GLY A 470 6.93 8.07 18.22
C GLY A 470 8.31 7.52 18.57
N VAL A 471 8.96 6.85 17.63
CA VAL A 471 10.29 6.26 17.86
C VAL A 471 11.36 7.34 17.83
N LEU A 472 11.36 8.22 16.85
CA LEU A 472 12.47 9.15 16.59
C LEU A 472 12.46 10.39 17.50
N GLN A 473 11.26 10.95 17.78
CA GLN A 473 11.12 12.16 18.58
C GLN A 473 10.74 11.88 20.04
N TRP A 474 9.80 10.97 20.28
CA TRP A 474 9.35 10.64 21.64
C TRP A 474 10.13 9.49 22.28
N SER A 475 11.11 8.93 21.58
CA SER A 475 11.98 7.84 22.08
C SER A 475 11.21 6.61 22.57
N LEU A 476 10.06 6.35 21.98
CA LEU A 476 9.28 5.15 22.28
C LEU A 476 9.92 3.90 21.65
N SER A 477 9.69 2.74 22.27
CA SER A 477 9.96 1.48 21.57
C SER A 477 9.07 1.35 20.32
N PRO A 478 9.48 0.59 19.28
CA PRO A 478 8.65 0.37 18.10
C PRO A 478 7.24 -0.13 18.44
N GLN A 479 7.11 -1.05 19.43
CA GLN A 479 5.82 -1.55 19.88
C GLN A 479 4.98 -0.43 20.53
N ALA A 480 5.58 0.33 21.45
CA ALA A 480 4.85 1.43 22.12
C ALA A 480 4.40 2.50 21.12
N ALA A 481 5.21 2.82 20.10
CA ALA A 481 4.84 3.75 19.04
C ALA A 481 3.70 3.19 18.15
N ALA A 482 3.71 1.89 17.86
CA ALA A 482 2.62 1.23 17.14
C ALA A 482 1.31 1.22 17.96
N ASP A 483 1.41 1.00 19.28
CA ASP A 483 0.27 0.94 20.20
C ASP A 483 -0.36 2.30 20.53
N LEU A 484 0.30 3.41 20.22
CA LEU A 484 -0.33 4.74 20.31
C LEU A 484 -1.65 4.76 19.54
N PRO A 485 -2.70 5.44 20.08
CA PRO A 485 -3.95 5.61 19.35
C PRO A 485 -3.72 6.20 17.96
N ASN A 486 -4.51 5.76 16.99
CA ASN A 486 -4.44 6.25 15.63
C ASN A 486 -5.14 7.60 15.48
N PHE A 487 -4.55 8.46 14.64
CA PHE A 487 -5.07 9.76 14.27
C PHE A 487 -4.63 10.09 12.83
N GLY A 488 -5.34 11.01 12.19
CA GLY A 488 -4.99 11.48 10.85
C GLY A 488 -6.13 12.21 10.14
N THR A 489 -5.86 12.66 8.92
CA THR A 489 -6.83 13.35 8.07
C THR A 489 -6.61 13.00 6.61
N LEU A 490 -7.67 12.99 5.82
CA LEU A 490 -7.60 12.85 4.36
C LEU A 490 -7.74 14.22 3.66
N GLY A 491 -7.41 15.32 4.39
CA GLY A 491 -7.57 16.70 3.91
C GLY A 491 -8.74 17.44 4.57
N GLY A 492 -9.65 16.70 5.20
CA GLY A 492 -10.81 17.20 5.92
C GLY A 492 -10.59 17.37 7.43
N PRO A 493 -11.52 16.90 8.28
CA PRO A 493 -11.38 16.94 9.74
C PRO A 493 -10.30 15.97 10.21
N LEU A 494 -9.77 16.24 11.40
CA LEU A 494 -8.97 15.28 12.14
C LEU A 494 -9.85 14.10 12.60
N LEU A 495 -9.44 12.90 12.28
CA LEU A 495 -10.06 11.67 12.75
C LEU A 495 -9.20 11.07 13.87
N LEU A 496 -9.85 10.66 14.95
CA LEU A 496 -9.22 10.04 16.13
C LEU A 496 -9.79 8.64 16.34
N GLU A 497 -8.93 7.70 16.74
CA GLU A 497 -9.36 6.34 17.11
C GLU A 497 -10.35 6.40 18.26
N GLN A 498 -11.55 5.84 18.05
CA GLN A 498 -12.67 5.94 18.96
C GLN A 498 -12.35 5.38 20.35
N GLY A 499 -12.64 6.16 21.38
CA GLY A 499 -12.48 5.76 22.79
C GLY A 499 -11.03 5.68 23.27
N ARG A 500 -10.05 6.09 22.44
CA ARG A 500 -8.62 6.03 22.78
C ARG A 500 -8.04 7.38 23.23
N PHE A 501 -8.76 8.48 23.06
CA PHE A 501 -8.35 9.82 23.48
C PHE A 501 -9.25 10.32 24.60
N PRO A 502 -8.70 11.09 25.59
CA PRO A 502 -9.49 11.73 26.63
C PRO A 502 -10.54 12.68 26.05
N LEU A 503 -11.72 12.71 26.69
CA LEU A 503 -12.81 13.62 26.26
C LEU A 503 -12.35 15.09 26.21
N ALA A 504 -11.52 15.51 27.18
CA ALA A 504 -10.97 16.87 27.21
C ALA A 504 -10.12 17.19 25.97
N THR A 505 -9.33 16.23 25.46
CA THR A 505 -8.56 16.40 24.21
C THR A 505 -9.50 16.55 23.01
N VAL A 506 -10.56 15.72 22.94
CA VAL A 506 -11.55 15.79 21.85
C VAL A 506 -12.28 17.13 21.88
N GLN A 507 -12.70 17.60 23.06
CA GLN A 507 -13.39 18.89 23.22
C GLN A 507 -12.50 20.07 22.86
N ALA A 508 -11.21 20.04 23.25
CA ALA A 508 -10.27 21.10 22.90
C ALA A 508 -10.04 21.21 21.38
N LEU A 509 -10.11 20.10 20.65
CA LEU A 509 -9.98 20.07 19.18
C LEU A 509 -11.25 20.50 18.44
N GLN A 510 -12.40 20.62 19.13
CA GLN A 510 -13.69 21.07 18.58
C GLN A 510 -13.90 22.58 18.71
N GLN A 511 -13.13 23.25 19.55
CA GLN A 511 -13.14 24.71 19.76
C GLN A 511 -12.30 25.44 18.70
#